data_c80508e66f19994ce38e0eb70d9a392b
#
_entry.id   c80508e66f19994ce38e0eb70d9a392b
#
_cell.length_a   1.000
_cell.length_b   1.000
_cell.length_c   1.000
_cell.angle_alpha   90.00
_cell.angle_beta   90.00
_cell.angle_gamma   90.00
#
_symmetry.space_group_name_H-M   'P 1'
#
loop_
_entity.id
_entity.type
_entity.pdbx_description
1 polymer ?
#
loop_
_entity_poly.entity_id
_entity_poly.type
_entity_poly.pdbx_seq_one_letter_code
_entity_poly.pdbx_strand_id
1 'polypeptide(L)'
;KNSSAVLPIASLTKLMTAMVVLDAGQPLDEKIRIEVEDRDTERYSTSHLPVGTELTRAELMQLALMSSENRAAHALARSYPGGVEAFLAAANEKAHSIGMLDSVFLDPTGLNASNVSTARDLALLVARAARYPEIRRFSVASQLQVKTAYGTRVFHTTNPLVGNQQWGLTVQKTGFINEAGNCVV
;
A
#
# COMPACT_ATOMS: atom_id res chain seq x y z
N LYS A 1 -22.53 -0.78 -10.79
CA LYS A 1 -23.55 -0.14 -9.93
C LYS A 1 -22.84 0.86 -9.05
N ASN A 2 -23.22 2.14 -9.06
CA ASN A 2 -22.61 3.24 -8.30
C ASN A 2 -21.11 3.46 -8.58
N SER A 3 -20.65 3.31 -9.83
CA SER A 3 -19.23 3.40 -10.18
C SER A 3 -18.60 4.79 -9.96
N SER A 4 -19.44 5.83 -9.79
CA SER A 4 -19.03 7.22 -9.56
C SER A 4 -19.25 7.70 -8.13
N ALA A 5 -19.67 6.81 -7.21
CA ALA A 5 -19.78 7.19 -5.80
C ALA A 5 -18.38 7.34 -5.19
N VAL A 6 -18.12 8.51 -4.61
CA VAL A 6 -16.87 8.80 -3.88
C VAL A 6 -17.00 8.21 -2.49
N LEU A 7 -16.13 7.24 -2.18
CA LEU A 7 -16.17 6.46 -0.93
C LEU A 7 -14.76 6.30 -0.37
N PRO A 8 -14.60 6.10 0.94
CA PRO A 8 -13.33 5.69 1.53
C PRO A 8 -12.84 4.37 0.91
N ILE A 9 -11.55 4.26 0.67
CA ILE A 9 -10.95 3.14 -0.06
C ILE A 9 -10.05 2.24 0.78
N ALA A 10 -9.88 2.57 2.04
CA ALA A 10 -9.03 1.81 2.95
C ALA A 10 -7.65 1.51 2.34
N SER A 11 -7.10 0.35 2.61
CA SER A 11 -5.77 -0.06 2.16
C SER A 11 -5.60 -0.26 0.65
N LEU A 12 -6.62 -0.04 -0.18
CA LEU A 12 -6.42 0.05 -1.63
C LEU A 12 -5.47 1.21 -1.98
N THR A 13 -5.41 2.23 -1.11
CA THR A 13 -4.41 3.33 -1.10
C THR A 13 -2.98 2.84 -1.33
N LYS A 14 -2.60 1.68 -0.77
CA LYS A 14 -1.22 1.16 -0.85
C LYS A 14 -0.77 0.80 -2.27
N LEU A 15 -1.70 0.65 -3.22
CA LEU A 15 -1.33 0.55 -4.64
C LEU A 15 -0.78 1.87 -5.16
N MET A 16 -1.40 3.01 -4.79
CA MET A 16 -0.87 4.33 -5.12
C MET A 16 0.48 4.55 -4.43
N THR A 17 0.58 4.18 -3.16
CA THR A 17 1.84 4.27 -2.39
C THR A 17 2.98 3.55 -3.09
N ALA A 18 2.75 2.32 -3.54
CA ALA A 18 3.78 1.55 -4.25
C ALA A 18 4.18 2.21 -5.59
N MET A 19 3.21 2.73 -6.35
CA MET A 19 3.51 3.40 -7.64
C MET A 19 4.36 4.65 -7.43
N VAL A 20 4.01 5.50 -6.46
CA VAL A 20 4.74 6.75 -6.17
C VAL A 20 6.16 6.46 -5.71
N VAL A 21 6.34 5.47 -4.85
CA VAL A 21 7.68 5.04 -4.38
C VAL A 21 8.52 4.50 -5.52
N LEU A 22 7.96 3.73 -6.45
CA LEU A 22 8.67 3.22 -7.62
C LEU A 22 9.04 4.34 -8.61
N ASP A 23 8.14 5.30 -8.83
CA ASP A 23 8.37 6.43 -9.72
C ASP A 23 9.50 7.35 -9.20
N ALA A 24 9.75 7.39 -7.89
CA ALA A 24 10.87 8.12 -7.31
C ALA A 24 12.25 7.54 -7.67
N GLY A 25 12.29 6.31 -8.19
CA GLY A 25 13.54 5.67 -8.65
C GLY A 25 14.57 5.39 -7.56
N GLN A 26 14.17 5.42 -6.29
CA GLN A 26 15.07 5.12 -5.18
C GLN A 26 15.47 3.64 -5.17
N PRO A 27 16.71 3.29 -4.75
CA PRO A 27 17.18 1.91 -4.72
C PRO A 27 16.25 1.00 -3.89
N LEU A 28 15.86 -0.13 -4.47
CA LEU A 28 14.95 -1.09 -3.82
C LEU A 28 15.65 -1.91 -2.73
N ASP A 29 16.95 -2.01 -2.76
CA ASP A 29 17.81 -2.67 -1.77
C ASP A 29 18.22 -1.73 -0.62
N GLU A 30 17.91 -0.44 -0.71
CA GLU A 30 18.12 0.51 0.38
C GLU A 30 17.35 0.07 1.62
N LYS A 31 18.06 0.02 2.77
CA LYS A 31 17.47 -0.32 4.06
C LYS A 31 16.80 0.87 4.71
N ILE A 32 15.56 0.66 5.12
CA ILE A 32 14.75 1.63 5.85
C ILE A 32 14.42 1.03 7.21
N ARG A 33 14.65 1.81 8.25
CA ARG A 33 14.31 1.43 9.61
C ARG A 33 12.87 1.85 9.93
N ILE A 34 12.14 0.95 10.58
CA ILE A 34 10.81 1.27 11.14
C ILE A 34 11.00 2.10 12.40
N GLU A 35 10.44 3.29 12.40
CA GLU A 35 10.53 4.26 13.49
C GLU A 35 9.22 4.35 14.29
N VAL A 36 9.24 5.10 15.38
CA VAL A 36 8.06 5.30 16.24
C VAL A 36 6.95 6.02 15.47
N GLU A 37 7.33 6.94 14.59
CA GLU A 37 6.46 7.72 13.73
C GLU A 37 5.66 6.86 12.74
N ASP A 38 6.13 5.64 12.44
CA ASP A 38 5.43 4.71 11.56
C ASP A 38 4.27 3.98 12.25
N ARG A 39 4.04 4.24 13.54
CA ARG A 39 2.89 3.70 14.27
C ARG A 39 1.61 4.39 13.84
N ASP A 40 0.57 3.60 13.67
CA ASP A 40 -0.78 4.13 13.52
C ASP A 40 -1.25 4.79 14.81
N THR A 41 -1.50 6.10 14.75
CA THR A 41 -2.03 6.92 15.84
C THR A 41 -3.50 7.30 15.64
N GLU A 42 -4.09 6.97 14.49
CA GLU A 42 -5.49 7.28 14.19
C GLU A 42 -6.43 6.18 14.65
N ARG A 43 -6.09 4.92 14.35
CA ARG A 43 -6.96 3.75 14.60
C ARG A 43 -6.35 2.74 15.56
N TYR A 44 -5.09 2.97 15.95
CA TYR A 44 -4.34 2.07 16.83
C TYR A 44 -4.32 0.63 16.32
N SER A 45 -4.24 0.46 14.99
CA SER A 45 -4.22 -0.84 14.35
C SER A 45 -3.00 -1.64 14.78
N THR A 46 -3.20 -2.93 14.99
CA THR A 46 -2.10 -3.84 15.35
C THR A 46 -1.17 -4.05 14.17
N SER A 47 0.13 -3.90 14.38
CA SER A 47 1.17 -4.24 13.42
C SER A 47 2.07 -5.33 13.98
N HIS A 48 2.42 -6.29 13.12
CA HIS A 48 3.38 -7.34 13.42
C HIS A 48 4.82 -6.98 13.04
N LEU A 49 5.05 -5.76 12.51
CA LEU A 49 6.35 -5.22 12.16
C LEU A 49 6.86 -4.32 13.29
N PRO A 50 7.82 -4.76 14.14
CA PRO A 50 8.28 -4.00 15.29
C PRO A 50 9.06 -2.74 14.89
N VAL A 51 8.96 -1.69 15.71
CA VAL A 51 9.87 -0.54 15.66
C VAL A 51 11.32 -1.00 15.86
N GLY A 52 12.26 -0.38 15.16
CA GLY A 52 13.66 -0.75 15.13
C GLY A 52 14.03 -1.85 14.13
N THR A 53 13.04 -2.44 13.44
CA THR A 53 13.31 -3.39 12.35
C THR A 53 13.85 -2.65 11.13
N GLU A 54 14.90 -3.18 10.52
CA GLU A 54 15.47 -2.68 9.27
C GLU A 54 15.16 -3.66 8.14
N LEU A 55 14.47 -3.17 7.10
CA LEU A 55 14.12 -3.94 5.91
C LEU A 55 14.47 -3.13 4.66
N THR A 56 14.68 -3.82 3.56
CA THR A 56 14.85 -3.17 2.27
C THR A 56 13.55 -2.49 1.82
N ARG A 57 13.66 -1.47 0.98
CA ARG A 57 12.50 -0.81 0.36
C ARG A 57 11.60 -1.82 -0.35
N ALA A 58 12.19 -2.82 -1.03
CA ALA A 58 11.46 -3.90 -1.67
C ALA A 58 10.66 -4.75 -0.67
N GLU A 59 11.27 -5.16 0.46
CA GLU A 59 10.58 -5.93 1.50
C GLU A 59 9.42 -5.14 2.13
N LEU A 60 9.63 -3.85 2.42
CA LEU A 60 8.57 -2.99 2.93
C LEU A 60 7.42 -2.85 1.92
N MET A 61 7.73 -2.69 0.64
CA MET A 61 6.71 -2.61 -0.41
C MET A 61 5.93 -3.92 -0.52
N GLN A 62 6.61 -5.06 -0.46
CA GLN A 62 5.95 -6.37 -0.48
C GLN A 62 5.05 -6.55 0.75
N LEU A 63 5.50 -6.17 1.95
CA LEU A 63 4.67 -6.21 3.17
C LEU A 63 3.44 -5.31 3.07
N ALA A 64 3.60 -4.08 2.54
CA ALA A 64 2.49 -3.14 2.35
C ALA A 64 1.43 -3.68 1.38
N LEU A 65 1.85 -4.32 0.29
CA LEU A 65 0.94 -4.82 -0.75
C LEU A 65 0.31 -6.17 -0.38
N MET A 66 1.13 -7.13 0.04
CA MET A 66 0.72 -8.52 0.30
C MET A 66 -0.05 -8.65 1.61
N SER A 67 0.55 -8.20 2.72
CA SER A 67 -0.01 -8.33 4.07
C SER A 67 -0.70 -7.07 4.59
N SER A 68 -0.78 -6.04 3.75
CA SER A 68 -1.42 -4.75 4.11
C SER A 68 -0.76 -4.04 5.31
N GLU A 69 0.55 -4.25 5.52
CA GLU A 69 1.29 -3.74 6.68
C GLU A 69 1.35 -2.19 6.67
N ASN A 70 0.75 -1.57 7.69
CA ASN A 70 0.59 -0.12 7.74
C ASN A 70 1.91 0.59 8.04
N ARG A 71 2.74 0.07 8.97
CA ARG A 71 4.05 0.66 9.27
C ARG A 71 4.98 0.61 8.07
N ALA A 72 4.92 -0.45 7.28
CA ALA A 72 5.68 -0.55 6.04
C ALA A 72 5.27 0.53 5.03
N ALA A 73 3.97 0.74 4.84
CA ALA A 73 3.47 1.78 3.93
C ALA A 73 3.85 3.20 4.40
N HIS A 74 3.75 3.46 5.72
CA HIS A 74 4.13 4.75 6.28
C HIS A 74 5.65 5.00 6.17
N ALA A 75 6.48 4.00 6.51
CA ALA A 75 7.94 4.10 6.39
C ALA A 75 8.40 4.38 4.96
N LEU A 76 7.74 3.78 3.96
CA LEU A 76 7.99 4.07 2.55
C LEU A 76 7.71 5.54 2.20
N ALA A 77 6.59 6.09 2.67
CA ALA A 77 6.25 7.49 2.44
C ALA A 77 7.17 8.45 3.23
N ARG A 78 7.52 8.12 4.47
CA ARG A 78 8.46 8.89 5.28
C ARG A 78 9.86 8.95 4.65
N SER A 79 10.30 7.86 4.02
CA SER A 79 11.60 7.79 3.33
C SER A 79 11.58 8.33 1.89
N TYR A 80 10.44 8.84 1.43
CA TYR A 80 10.33 9.50 0.13
C TYR A 80 11.13 10.82 0.13
N PRO A 81 11.72 11.24 -0.99
CA PRO A 81 12.40 12.54 -1.09
C PRO A 81 11.47 13.70 -0.70
N GLY A 82 11.80 14.41 0.38
CA GLY A 82 10.94 15.45 0.95
C GLY A 82 9.92 14.97 1.98
N GLY A 83 9.94 13.68 2.35
CA GLY A 83 9.10 13.11 3.41
C GLY A 83 7.64 12.90 3.02
N VAL A 84 6.79 12.71 4.04
CA VAL A 84 5.37 12.35 3.87
C VAL A 84 4.59 13.42 3.11
N GLU A 85 4.84 14.70 3.33
CA GLU A 85 4.13 15.79 2.63
C GLU A 85 4.42 15.77 1.12
N ALA A 86 5.70 15.65 0.74
CA ALA A 86 6.09 15.55 -0.67
C ALA A 86 5.54 14.27 -1.31
N PHE A 87 5.53 13.16 -0.57
CA PHE A 87 4.91 11.91 -1.00
C PHE A 87 3.41 12.09 -1.30
N LEU A 88 2.65 12.73 -0.40
CA LEU A 88 1.22 12.95 -0.58
C LEU A 88 0.92 13.89 -1.75
N ALA A 89 1.72 14.93 -1.92
CA ALA A 89 1.64 15.80 -3.10
C ALA A 89 1.83 14.98 -4.39
N ALA A 90 2.89 14.15 -4.45
CA ALA A 90 3.16 13.28 -5.59
C ALA A 90 2.05 12.22 -5.82
N ALA A 91 1.44 11.70 -4.75
CA ALA A 91 0.34 10.74 -4.85
C ALA A 91 -0.90 11.37 -5.50
N ASN A 92 -1.28 12.57 -5.10
CA ASN A 92 -2.40 13.30 -5.67
C ASN A 92 -2.12 13.78 -7.11
N GLU A 93 -0.90 14.25 -7.38
CA GLU A 93 -0.47 14.57 -8.75
C GLU A 93 -0.53 13.34 -9.66
N LYS A 94 -0.03 12.20 -9.17
CA LYS A 94 -0.10 10.92 -9.88
C LYS A 94 -1.53 10.51 -10.15
N ALA A 95 -2.42 10.60 -9.17
CA ALA A 95 -3.84 10.31 -9.33
C ALA A 95 -4.44 11.15 -10.46
N HIS A 96 -4.24 12.46 -10.42
CA HIS A 96 -4.71 13.37 -11.45
C HIS A 96 -4.13 13.03 -12.84
N SER A 97 -2.83 12.74 -12.92
CA SER A 97 -2.12 12.42 -14.18
C SER A 97 -2.62 11.15 -14.87
N ILE A 98 -3.19 10.20 -14.12
CA ILE A 98 -3.76 8.97 -14.66
C ILE A 98 -5.29 9.03 -14.81
N GLY A 99 -5.90 10.20 -14.57
CA GLY A 99 -7.32 10.45 -14.78
C GLY A 99 -8.22 10.11 -13.60
N MET A 100 -7.68 9.91 -12.40
CA MET A 100 -8.43 9.70 -11.15
C MET A 100 -8.88 11.05 -10.57
N LEU A 101 -9.88 11.66 -11.19
CA LEU A 101 -10.28 13.04 -10.89
C LEU A 101 -11.16 13.17 -9.62
N ASP A 102 -11.74 12.06 -9.18
CA ASP A 102 -12.61 12.00 -7.99
C ASP A 102 -11.90 11.34 -6.80
N SER A 103 -10.55 11.32 -6.81
CA SER A 103 -9.74 10.62 -5.80
C SER A 103 -8.86 11.58 -5.02
N VAL A 104 -8.74 11.35 -3.71
CA VAL A 104 -7.90 12.14 -2.80
C VAL A 104 -7.12 11.20 -1.88
N PHE A 105 -5.83 11.48 -1.70
CA PHE A 105 -4.93 10.73 -0.82
C PHE A 105 -4.37 11.68 0.26
N LEU A 106 -4.67 11.42 1.53
CA LEU A 106 -4.26 12.21 2.70
C LEU A 106 -3.34 11.44 3.65
N ASP A 107 -3.22 10.12 3.46
CA ASP A 107 -2.26 9.28 4.15
C ASP A 107 -1.77 8.14 3.23
N PRO A 108 -0.57 7.57 3.48
CA PRO A 108 0.00 6.53 2.63
C PRO A 108 -0.58 5.12 2.89
N THR A 109 -1.41 4.94 3.92
CA THR A 109 -1.84 3.63 4.42
C THR A 109 -3.29 3.30 4.05
N GLY A 110 -4.15 4.32 3.95
CA GLY A 110 -5.60 4.20 3.82
C GLY A 110 -6.32 4.00 5.15
N LEU A 111 -5.68 4.33 6.27
CA LEU A 111 -6.33 4.35 7.59
C LEU A 111 -7.21 5.58 7.75
N ASN A 112 -6.83 6.70 7.13
CA ASN A 112 -7.63 7.90 7.09
C ASN A 112 -8.86 7.70 6.19
N ALA A 113 -10.07 7.88 6.75
CA ALA A 113 -11.32 7.74 6.01
C ALA A 113 -11.51 8.78 4.89
N SER A 114 -10.70 9.84 4.91
CA SER A 114 -10.67 10.86 3.86
C SER A 114 -9.80 10.49 2.64
N ASN A 115 -9.12 9.33 2.68
CA ASN A 115 -8.62 8.70 1.45
C ASN A 115 -9.82 8.13 0.69
N VAL A 116 -10.23 8.85 -0.31
CA VAL A 116 -11.47 8.56 -1.06
C VAL A 116 -11.20 8.36 -2.55
N SER A 117 -12.03 7.57 -3.18
CA SER A 117 -12.00 7.35 -4.62
C SER A 117 -13.35 6.82 -5.11
N THR A 118 -13.47 6.62 -6.41
CA THR A 118 -14.59 5.95 -7.06
C THR A 118 -14.17 4.59 -7.61
N ALA A 119 -15.10 3.67 -7.81
CA ALA A 119 -14.78 2.39 -8.45
C ALA A 119 -14.21 2.58 -9.88
N ARG A 120 -14.61 3.65 -10.57
CA ARG A 120 -14.08 4.03 -11.89
C ARG A 120 -12.60 4.42 -11.79
N ASP A 121 -12.25 5.27 -10.84
CA ASP A 121 -10.87 5.71 -10.62
C ASP A 121 -9.98 4.57 -10.14
N LEU A 122 -10.52 3.72 -9.26
CA LEU A 122 -9.80 2.51 -8.81
C LEU A 122 -9.49 1.55 -9.96
N ALA A 123 -10.35 1.45 -10.98
CA ALA A 123 -10.04 0.66 -12.17
C ALA A 123 -8.84 1.25 -12.94
N LEU A 124 -8.73 2.60 -13.02
CA LEU A 124 -7.55 3.27 -13.60
C LEU A 124 -6.29 3.01 -12.76
N LEU A 125 -6.42 3.10 -11.43
CA LEU A 125 -5.33 2.80 -10.50
C LEU A 125 -4.78 1.38 -10.73
N VAL A 126 -5.66 0.37 -10.75
CA VAL A 126 -5.26 -1.04 -10.93
C VAL A 126 -4.64 -1.26 -12.30
N ALA A 127 -5.26 -0.72 -13.36
CA ALA A 127 -4.73 -0.82 -14.72
C ALA A 127 -3.33 -0.20 -14.84
N ARG A 128 -3.06 0.89 -14.11
CA ARG A 128 -1.75 1.53 -14.07
C ARG A 128 -0.77 0.73 -13.21
N ALA A 129 -1.18 0.31 -12.01
CA ALA A 129 -0.37 -0.51 -11.10
C ALA A 129 0.10 -1.82 -11.75
N ALA A 130 -0.73 -2.44 -12.58
CA ALA A 130 -0.41 -3.65 -13.32
C ALA A 130 0.75 -3.48 -14.34
N ARG A 131 1.16 -2.26 -14.64
CA ARG A 131 2.32 -2.00 -15.50
C ARG A 131 3.67 -2.09 -14.78
N TYR A 132 3.67 -2.09 -13.44
CA TYR A 132 4.86 -2.20 -12.63
C TYR A 132 5.15 -3.68 -12.29
N PRO A 133 6.27 -4.25 -12.77
CA PRO A 133 6.62 -5.64 -12.50
C PRO A 133 6.70 -5.95 -10.99
N GLU A 134 7.20 -5.00 -10.20
CA GLU A 134 7.33 -5.11 -8.74
C GLU A 134 5.95 -5.24 -8.08
N ILE A 135 4.99 -4.40 -8.46
CA ILE A 135 3.63 -4.45 -7.90
C ILE A 135 2.96 -5.78 -8.25
N ARG A 136 3.09 -6.25 -9.50
CA ARG A 136 2.57 -7.56 -9.90
C ARG A 136 3.17 -8.68 -9.08
N ARG A 137 4.50 -8.66 -8.87
CA ARG A 137 5.20 -9.69 -8.09
C ARG A 137 4.84 -9.63 -6.61
N PHE A 138 4.85 -8.45 -6.01
CA PHE A 138 4.68 -8.29 -4.58
C PHE A 138 3.25 -8.45 -4.12
N SER A 139 2.27 -7.95 -4.87
CA SER A 139 0.87 -8.01 -4.45
C SER A 139 0.31 -9.43 -4.43
N VAL A 140 0.78 -10.32 -5.30
CA VAL A 140 0.31 -11.71 -5.38
C VAL A 140 1.22 -12.72 -4.67
N ALA A 141 2.21 -12.25 -3.91
CA ALA A 141 3.02 -13.13 -3.08
C ALA A 141 2.14 -13.73 -1.95
N SER A 142 2.32 -15.01 -1.66
CA SER A 142 1.56 -15.70 -0.61
C SER A 142 2.12 -15.44 0.79
N GLN A 143 3.44 -15.31 0.90
CA GLN A 143 4.14 -15.06 2.16
C GLN A 143 5.48 -14.37 1.94
N LEU A 144 5.98 -13.74 3.01
CA LEU A 144 7.32 -13.19 3.10
C LEU A 144 7.88 -13.46 4.50
N GLN A 145 9.08 -14.02 4.55
CA GLN A 145 9.83 -14.17 5.79
C GLN A 145 10.86 -13.05 5.90
N VAL A 146 10.81 -12.31 7.01
CA VAL A 146 11.73 -11.19 7.26
C VAL A 146 12.38 -11.33 8.63
N LYS A 147 13.61 -10.81 8.75
CA LYS A 147 14.31 -10.68 10.02
C LYS A 147 13.91 -9.35 10.67
N THR A 148 13.24 -9.43 11.81
CA THR A 148 12.84 -8.26 12.59
C THR A 148 13.79 -7.99 13.76
N ALA A 149 13.59 -6.87 14.47
CA ALA A 149 14.35 -6.54 15.67
C ALA A 149 14.23 -7.61 16.79
N TYR A 150 13.17 -8.44 16.76
CA TYR A 150 12.90 -9.48 17.79
C TYR A 150 12.88 -10.90 17.20
N GLY A 151 13.62 -11.14 16.13
CA GLY A 151 13.72 -12.44 15.48
C GLY A 151 12.98 -12.52 14.13
N THR A 152 12.98 -13.70 13.56
CA THR A 152 12.36 -13.94 12.24
C THR A 152 10.84 -14.02 12.36
N ARG A 153 10.13 -13.37 11.43
CA ARG A 153 8.68 -13.43 11.32
C ARG A 153 8.26 -13.75 9.89
N VAL A 154 7.16 -14.49 9.77
CA VAL A 154 6.51 -14.78 8.50
C VAL A 154 5.24 -13.96 8.41
N PHE A 155 5.09 -13.23 7.32
CA PHE A 155 3.88 -12.49 6.96
C PHE A 155 3.17 -13.22 5.83
N HIS A 156 1.84 -13.21 5.86
CA HIS A 156 1.01 -13.87 4.86
C HIS A 156 0.15 -12.87 4.12
N THR A 157 -0.28 -13.25 2.92
CA THR A 157 -1.25 -12.47 2.16
C THR A 157 -2.58 -12.35 2.92
N THR A 158 -3.23 -11.19 2.76
CA THR A 158 -4.58 -10.97 3.28
C THR A 158 -5.68 -11.44 2.34
N ASN A 159 -5.32 -11.86 1.11
CA ASN A 159 -6.28 -12.32 0.12
C ASN A 159 -6.20 -13.85 -0.02
N PRO A 160 -7.23 -14.61 0.40
CA PRO A 160 -7.22 -16.08 0.32
C PRO A 160 -7.24 -16.62 -1.12
N LEU A 161 -7.51 -15.78 -2.12
CA LEU A 161 -7.48 -16.19 -3.54
C LEU A 161 -6.06 -16.22 -4.11
N VAL A 162 -5.08 -15.63 -3.42
CA VAL A 162 -3.67 -15.71 -3.82
C VAL A 162 -3.19 -17.15 -3.69
N GLY A 163 -2.53 -17.65 -4.76
CA GLY A 163 -2.10 -19.04 -4.86
C GLY A 163 -3.12 -19.98 -5.49
N ASN A 164 -4.37 -19.56 -5.66
CA ASN A 164 -5.35 -20.33 -6.43
C ASN A 164 -5.15 -20.04 -7.93
N GLN A 165 -4.56 -21.01 -8.64
CA GLN A 165 -4.23 -20.89 -10.07
C GLN A 165 -5.43 -20.64 -10.99
N GLN A 166 -6.65 -21.00 -10.55
CA GLN A 166 -7.87 -20.78 -11.34
C GLN A 166 -8.19 -19.29 -11.53
N TRP A 167 -7.74 -18.42 -10.61
CA TRP A 167 -8.03 -16.99 -10.67
C TRP A 167 -7.02 -16.18 -11.50
N GLY A 168 -5.80 -16.68 -11.69
CA GLY A 168 -4.77 -16.00 -12.48
C GLY A 168 -4.50 -14.55 -12.07
N LEU A 169 -4.50 -14.27 -10.75
CA LEU A 169 -4.35 -12.92 -10.21
C LEU A 169 -3.00 -12.31 -10.64
N THR A 170 -3.03 -11.11 -11.20
CA THR A 170 -1.83 -10.36 -11.60
C THR A 170 -1.53 -9.17 -10.68
N VAL A 171 -2.56 -8.55 -10.14
CA VAL A 171 -2.51 -7.51 -9.10
C VAL A 171 -3.69 -7.73 -8.18
N GLN A 172 -3.48 -7.51 -6.90
CA GLN A 172 -4.55 -7.51 -5.92
C GLN A 172 -4.25 -6.57 -4.76
N LYS A 173 -5.28 -6.12 -4.09
CA LYS A 173 -5.20 -5.49 -2.77
C LYS A 173 -6.53 -5.61 -2.06
N THR A 174 -6.48 -6.02 -0.79
CA THR A 174 -7.63 -5.98 0.11
C THR A 174 -7.56 -4.74 0.99
N GLY A 175 -8.69 -4.30 1.50
CA GLY A 175 -8.78 -3.19 2.45
C GLY A 175 -9.99 -3.32 3.35
N PHE A 176 -9.88 -2.79 4.57
CA PHE A 176 -10.98 -2.66 5.49
C PHE A 176 -10.74 -1.50 6.45
N ILE A 177 -11.68 -0.61 6.56
CA ILE A 177 -11.97 0.28 7.68
C ILE A 177 -13.48 0.33 7.84
N ASN A 178 -13.98 0.74 8.99
CA ASN A 178 -15.43 0.75 9.25
C ASN A 178 -16.21 1.58 8.21
N GLU A 179 -15.66 2.71 7.79
CA GLU A 179 -16.28 3.64 6.84
C GLU A 179 -16.28 3.13 5.40
N ALA A 180 -15.30 2.31 5.03
CA ALA A 180 -15.17 1.73 3.69
C ALA A 180 -15.86 0.37 3.54
N GLY A 181 -16.01 -0.36 4.63
CA GLY A 181 -16.36 -1.77 4.58
C GLY A 181 -15.24 -2.63 3.99
N ASN A 182 -15.59 -3.81 3.48
CA ASN A 182 -14.65 -4.70 2.81
C ASN A 182 -14.38 -4.23 1.38
N CYS A 183 -13.13 -3.91 1.09
CA CYS A 183 -12.65 -3.49 -0.22
C CYS A 183 -11.73 -4.56 -0.81
N VAL A 184 -11.83 -4.77 -2.13
CA VAL A 184 -10.93 -5.64 -2.89
C VAL A 184 -10.84 -5.19 -4.34
N VAL A 185 -9.66 -5.28 -4.91
CA VAL A 185 -9.38 -5.11 -6.32
C VAL A 185 -8.53 -6.25 -6.83
#